data_05becb85af57f50bf9ed54458c95e290
#
_entry.id   05becb85af57f50bf9ed54458c95e290
#
_cell.length_a   1.000
_cell.length_b   1.000
_cell.length_c   1.000
_cell.angle_alpha   90.00
_cell.angle_beta   90.00
_cell.angle_gamma   90.00
#
_symmetry.space_group_name_H-M   'P 1'
#
loop_
_entity.id
_entity.type
_entity.pdbx_description
1 polymer ?
#
loop_
_entity_poly.entity_id
_entity_poly.type
_entity_poly.pdbx_seq_one_letter_code
_entity_poly.pdbx_strand_id
1 'polypeptide(L)'
;MTMSRAASASISGFTFLRHGVKLGFPFEASIRSILPLVDEFVIALGAGEDATEARIHALAAEQPKIRILPTRWNERMAEKGFVYAQQKMIAQYACTGDWAFYLEGDEVLHEAELPAIRAAVDRHHGNPAVEALVFEYLHFYGSPEWLAVSPAWYRRECRLIRNTIRSYAPDGQFWVVMDRHRRGRHPQAALAGAHIYHYGHVRRLDYMQAKMDQVSKYWSHQPPKMAYSIDPQALRRFEGTHPACVADWLAHDAETAFTPDPAHPLTRRERKHRKAMVLERWFGLDLSHKHYKLVA
;
A
#
# COMPACT_ATOMS: atom_id res chain seq x y z
N MET A 1 -24.96 -12.59 -35.14
CA MET A 1 -24.71 -11.47 -34.20
C MET A 1 -23.38 -11.72 -33.52
N THR A 2 -22.34 -11.12 -34.04
CA THR A 2 -20.99 -11.11 -33.42
C THR A 2 -21.09 -10.27 -32.17
N MET A 3 -21.03 -10.89 -30.98
CA MET A 3 -20.83 -10.16 -29.72
C MET A 3 -19.49 -9.42 -29.83
N SER A 4 -19.53 -8.11 -29.98
CA SER A 4 -18.37 -7.25 -29.82
C SER A 4 -17.75 -7.57 -28.46
N ARG A 5 -16.53 -8.09 -28.44
CA ARG A 5 -15.75 -8.28 -27.23
C ARG A 5 -15.58 -6.87 -26.64
N ALA A 6 -16.28 -6.57 -25.55
CA ALA A 6 -16.08 -5.30 -24.86
C ALA A 6 -14.56 -5.12 -24.65
N ALA A 7 -14.04 -3.96 -25.01
CA ALA A 7 -12.64 -3.66 -24.77
C ALA A 7 -12.34 -3.86 -23.29
N SER A 8 -11.25 -4.58 -22.99
CA SER A 8 -10.82 -4.77 -21.60
C SER A 8 -10.54 -3.42 -20.97
N ALA A 9 -10.98 -3.20 -19.73
CA ALA A 9 -10.77 -1.94 -19.03
C ALA A 9 -9.27 -1.66 -18.86
N SER A 10 -8.86 -0.42 -19.15
CA SER A 10 -7.46 0.01 -19.00
C SER A 10 -7.12 0.31 -17.54
N ILE A 11 -5.89 -0.05 -17.12
CA ILE A 11 -5.39 0.17 -15.77
C ILE A 11 -4.10 0.97 -15.83
N SER A 12 -4.08 2.14 -15.20
CA SER A 12 -2.83 2.84 -14.88
C SER A 12 -2.37 2.44 -13.49
N GLY A 13 -1.16 1.89 -13.36
CA GLY A 13 -0.48 1.81 -12.07
C GLY A 13 0.14 3.15 -11.70
N PHE A 14 0.25 3.45 -10.40
CA PHE A 14 0.95 4.65 -9.98
C PHE A 14 1.51 4.56 -8.57
N THR A 15 2.53 5.36 -8.33
CA THR A 15 3.14 5.55 -7.00
C THR A 15 3.76 6.93 -6.89
N PHE A 16 4.12 7.33 -5.68
CA PHE A 16 5.08 8.40 -5.46
C PHE A 16 6.26 7.85 -4.67
N LEU A 17 7.46 8.35 -4.93
CA LEU A 17 8.67 7.84 -4.31
C LEU A 17 9.68 8.95 -4.07
N ARG A 18 10.33 8.90 -2.91
CA ARG A 18 11.50 9.71 -2.54
C ARG A 18 12.30 8.94 -1.48
N HIS A 19 13.61 8.96 -1.58
CA HIS A 19 14.53 8.30 -0.64
C HIS A 19 14.27 6.80 -0.45
N GLY A 20 13.86 6.10 -1.50
CA GLY A 20 13.53 4.67 -1.46
C GLY A 20 14.70 3.80 -1.03
N VAL A 21 15.92 4.12 -1.50
CA VAL A 21 17.16 3.40 -1.11
C VAL A 21 17.51 3.71 0.34
N LYS A 22 17.56 4.98 0.72
CA LYS A 22 17.89 5.42 2.09
C LYS A 22 16.95 4.85 3.15
N LEU A 23 15.69 4.64 2.78
CA LEU A 23 14.66 4.12 3.67
C LEU A 23 14.44 2.61 3.51
N GLY A 24 15.24 1.93 2.68
CA GLY A 24 15.18 0.48 2.48
C GLY A 24 13.85 -0.03 1.91
N PHE A 25 13.21 0.71 1.01
CA PHE A 25 11.97 0.26 0.37
C PHE A 25 12.24 -0.81 -0.70
N PRO A 26 11.44 -1.87 -0.81
CA PRO A 26 11.45 -2.81 -1.94
C PRO A 26 10.79 -2.22 -3.20
N PHE A 27 11.03 -0.94 -3.51
CA PHE A 27 10.25 -0.20 -4.51
C PHE A 27 10.37 -0.74 -5.93
N GLU A 28 11.52 -1.33 -6.30
CA GLU A 28 11.66 -1.97 -7.60
C GLU A 28 10.82 -3.24 -7.68
N ALA A 29 10.78 -4.03 -6.60
CA ALA A 29 9.91 -5.20 -6.51
C ALA A 29 8.44 -4.78 -6.54
N SER A 30 8.06 -3.71 -5.81
CA SER A 30 6.72 -3.13 -5.86
C SER A 30 6.31 -2.81 -7.29
N ILE A 31 7.13 -2.04 -8.01
CA ILE A 31 6.86 -1.64 -9.40
C ILE A 31 6.81 -2.87 -10.33
N ARG A 32 7.80 -3.76 -10.26
CA ARG A 32 7.86 -4.97 -11.11
C ARG A 32 6.65 -5.88 -10.89
N SER A 33 6.11 -5.96 -9.69
CA SER A 33 4.96 -6.82 -9.36
C SER A 33 3.68 -6.44 -10.10
N ILE A 34 3.47 -5.15 -10.37
CA ILE A 34 2.25 -4.64 -11.00
C ILE A 34 2.36 -4.48 -12.52
N LEU A 35 3.56 -4.33 -13.08
CA LEU A 35 3.78 -4.08 -14.51
C LEU A 35 3.07 -5.07 -15.46
N PRO A 36 2.95 -6.38 -15.17
CA PRO A 36 2.21 -7.30 -16.03
C PRO A 36 0.70 -6.99 -16.12
N LEU A 37 0.15 -6.31 -15.10
CA LEU A 37 -1.28 -6.04 -14.98
C LEU A 37 -1.71 -4.72 -15.61
N VAL A 38 -0.82 -3.72 -15.67
CA VAL A 38 -1.13 -2.34 -16.05
C VAL A 38 -0.71 -1.99 -17.47
N ASP A 39 -1.37 -1.00 -18.05
CA ASP A 39 -1.09 -0.48 -19.39
C ASP A 39 0.00 0.61 -19.35
N GLU A 40 0.04 1.39 -18.27
CA GLU A 40 1.09 2.35 -17.93
C GLU A 40 1.40 2.32 -16.42
N PHE A 41 2.56 2.82 -16.03
CA PHE A 41 2.91 3.02 -14.62
C PHE A 41 3.50 4.41 -14.39
N VAL A 42 2.82 5.24 -13.59
CA VAL A 42 3.18 6.65 -13.35
C VAL A 42 3.89 6.79 -12.00
N ILE A 43 5.06 7.40 -11.99
CA ILE A 43 5.84 7.62 -10.77
C ILE A 43 6.00 9.13 -10.53
N ALA A 44 5.40 9.68 -9.46
CA ALA A 44 5.76 10.99 -8.96
C ALA A 44 7.09 10.88 -8.19
N LEU A 45 8.20 11.13 -8.88
CA LEU A 45 9.54 10.97 -8.35
C LEU A 45 10.02 12.27 -7.70
N GLY A 46 10.09 12.25 -6.37
CA GLY A 46 10.59 13.38 -5.59
C GLY A 46 12.11 13.43 -5.63
N ALA A 47 12.67 14.62 -5.85
CA ALA A 47 14.11 14.84 -5.78
C ALA A 47 14.66 14.39 -4.40
N GLY A 48 15.68 13.57 -4.41
CA GLY A 48 16.32 12.99 -3.23
C GLY A 48 17.84 13.06 -3.31
N GLU A 49 18.52 12.67 -2.22
CA GLU A 49 19.99 12.70 -2.10
C GLU A 49 20.61 11.30 -2.18
N ASP A 50 19.77 10.27 -2.45
CA ASP A 50 20.20 8.88 -2.53
C ASP A 50 20.09 8.33 -3.97
N ALA A 51 20.43 7.06 -4.16
CA ALA A 51 20.42 6.42 -5.47
C ALA A 51 19.01 6.12 -6.03
N THR A 52 17.92 6.53 -5.37
CA THR A 52 16.54 6.22 -5.77
C THR A 52 16.24 6.70 -7.19
N GLU A 53 16.60 7.95 -7.50
CA GLU A 53 16.34 8.56 -8.83
C GLU A 53 17.05 7.77 -9.93
N ALA A 54 18.34 7.47 -9.75
CA ALA A 54 19.12 6.70 -10.72
C ALA A 54 18.54 5.30 -10.96
N ARG A 55 18.12 4.60 -9.89
CA ARG A 55 17.51 3.26 -10.00
C ARG A 55 16.16 3.29 -10.70
N ILE A 56 15.33 4.31 -10.45
CA ILE A 56 14.04 4.48 -11.15
C ILE A 56 14.26 4.79 -12.64
N HIS A 57 15.23 5.64 -12.99
CA HIS A 57 15.56 5.89 -14.39
C HIS A 57 16.07 4.64 -15.11
N ALA A 58 16.92 3.83 -14.46
CA ALA A 58 17.37 2.55 -15.00
C ALA A 58 16.17 1.60 -15.23
N LEU A 59 15.26 1.48 -14.25
CA LEU A 59 14.06 0.65 -14.39
C LEU A 59 13.15 1.15 -15.53
N ALA A 60 12.99 2.45 -15.69
CA ALA A 60 12.19 3.04 -16.76
C ALA A 60 12.81 2.81 -18.14
N ALA A 61 14.15 2.77 -18.25
CA ALA A 61 14.83 2.41 -19.50
C ALA A 61 14.57 0.96 -19.92
N GLU A 62 14.39 0.05 -18.98
CA GLU A 62 14.04 -1.36 -19.24
C GLU A 62 12.53 -1.56 -19.52
N GLN A 63 11.67 -0.69 -18.96
CA GLN A 63 10.23 -0.88 -18.92
C GLN A 63 9.48 0.30 -19.55
N PRO A 64 9.12 0.26 -20.83
CA PRO A 64 8.54 1.39 -21.56
C PRO A 64 7.16 1.83 -21.03
N LYS A 65 6.50 1.03 -20.21
CA LYS A 65 5.25 1.42 -19.53
C LYS A 65 5.47 2.45 -18.42
N ILE A 66 6.70 2.63 -17.94
CA ILE A 66 6.99 3.53 -16.83
C ILE A 66 7.13 4.96 -17.34
N ARG A 67 6.36 5.86 -16.72
CA ARG A 67 6.40 7.30 -16.96
C ARG A 67 6.76 8.02 -15.68
N ILE A 68 7.88 8.73 -15.70
CA ILE A 68 8.40 9.48 -14.56
C ILE A 68 7.89 10.92 -14.61
N LEU A 69 7.36 11.39 -13.49
CA LEU A 69 7.02 12.80 -13.26
C LEU A 69 7.96 13.34 -12.18
N PRO A 70 8.96 14.14 -12.55
CA PRO A 70 9.84 14.76 -11.56
C PRO A 70 9.05 15.72 -10.67
N THR A 71 9.18 15.59 -9.35
CA THR A 71 8.46 16.41 -8.39
C THR A 71 9.40 17.01 -7.36
N ARG A 72 8.92 18.06 -6.68
CA ARG A 72 9.57 18.61 -5.48
C ARG A 72 8.58 18.57 -4.34
N TRP A 73 9.02 18.03 -3.22
CA TRP A 73 8.18 17.98 -2.02
C TRP A 73 8.20 19.35 -1.31
N ASN A 74 7.01 19.87 -1.04
CA ASN A 74 6.88 21.06 -0.23
C ASN A 74 6.88 20.63 1.26
N GLU A 75 8.04 20.68 1.91
CA GLU A 75 8.22 20.29 3.32
C GLU A 75 7.39 21.14 4.30
N ARG A 76 6.82 22.26 3.85
CA ARG A 76 5.87 23.05 4.64
C ARG A 76 4.48 22.42 4.73
N MET A 77 4.15 21.50 3.82
CA MET A 77 2.91 20.71 3.84
C MET A 77 3.06 19.48 4.74
N ALA A 78 3.68 19.66 5.89
CA ALA A 78 4.08 18.57 6.78
C ALA A 78 2.90 18.02 7.61
N GLU A 79 1.92 18.87 7.97
CA GLU A 79 0.86 18.49 8.89
C GLU A 79 0.16 17.19 8.48
N LYS A 80 0.23 16.18 9.36
CA LYS A 80 -0.40 14.86 9.18
C LYS A 80 -0.07 14.19 7.83
N GLY A 81 1.13 14.45 7.32
CA GLY A 81 1.57 13.84 6.06
C GLY A 81 0.87 14.37 4.81
N PHE A 82 0.35 15.60 4.84
CA PHE A 82 -0.33 16.20 3.68
C PHE A 82 0.53 16.24 2.41
N VAL A 83 1.86 16.32 2.54
CA VAL A 83 2.78 16.22 1.40
C VAL A 83 2.66 14.87 0.67
N TYR A 84 2.36 13.78 1.37
CA TYR A 84 2.11 12.47 0.76
C TYR A 84 0.84 12.48 -0.09
N ALA A 85 -0.23 13.13 0.42
CA ALA A 85 -1.46 13.34 -0.33
C ALA A 85 -1.19 14.08 -1.64
N GLN A 86 -0.43 15.19 -1.59
CA GLN A 86 -0.05 15.95 -2.77
C GLN A 86 0.67 15.07 -3.80
N GLN A 87 1.68 14.31 -3.39
CA GLN A 87 2.46 13.49 -4.30
C GLN A 87 1.63 12.34 -4.89
N LYS A 88 0.79 11.71 -4.08
CA LYS A 88 -0.17 10.69 -4.53
C LYS A 88 -1.09 11.25 -5.61
N MET A 89 -1.65 12.46 -5.39
CA MET A 89 -2.58 13.08 -6.35
C MET A 89 -1.88 13.54 -7.63
N ILE A 90 -0.63 14.02 -7.57
CA ILE A 90 0.17 14.35 -8.76
C ILE A 90 0.30 13.11 -9.66
N ALA A 91 0.65 11.95 -9.09
CA ALA A 91 0.77 10.73 -9.85
C ALA A 91 -0.59 10.25 -10.39
N GLN A 92 -1.62 10.21 -9.55
CA GLN A 92 -2.95 9.74 -9.95
C GLN A 92 -3.55 10.57 -11.07
N TYR A 93 -3.51 11.90 -10.97
CA TYR A 93 -4.13 12.78 -11.98
C TYR A 93 -3.40 12.79 -13.32
N ALA A 94 -2.20 12.23 -13.36
CA ALA A 94 -1.49 11.98 -14.61
C ALA A 94 -1.82 10.62 -15.24
N CYS A 95 -2.53 9.74 -14.55
CA CYS A 95 -2.98 8.44 -15.07
C CYS A 95 -4.04 8.64 -16.17
N THR A 96 -3.99 7.81 -17.23
CA THR A 96 -4.88 7.88 -18.38
C THR A 96 -5.84 6.71 -18.50
N GLY A 97 -5.63 5.62 -17.74
CA GLY A 97 -6.48 4.44 -17.75
C GLY A 97 -7.85 4.67 -17.09
N ASP A 98 -8.79 3.76 -17.31
CA ASP A 98 -10.12 3.75 -16.69
C ASP A 98 -10.05 3.59 -15.17
N TRP A 99 -9.06 2.85 -14.73
CA TRP A 99 -8.78 2.57 -13.33
C TRP A 99 -7.36 2.98 -12.97
N ALA A 100 -7.18 3.54 -11.77
CA ALA A 100 -5.90 3.92 -11.21
C ALA A 100 -5.54 3.00 -10.04
N PHE A 101 -4.43 2.25 -10.14
CA PHE A 101 -3.95 1.31 -9.15
C PHE A 101 -2.75 1.89 -8.41
N TYR A 102 -2.93 2.23 -7.15
CA TYR A 102 -1.89 2.74 -6.28
C TYR A 102 -1.15 1.61 -5.56
N LEU A 103 0.17 1.64 -5.60
CA LEU A 103 1.02 0.84 -4.72
C LEU A 103 2.03 1.73 -4.01
N GLU A 104 2.20 1.54 -2.71
CA GLU A 104 3.30 2.13 -1.95
C GLU A 104 4.60 1.40 -2.27
N GLY A 105 5.75 2.05 -2.03
CA GLY A 105 7.05 1.46 -2.36
C GLY A 105 7.41 0.21 -1.53
N ASP A 106 6.61 -0.14 -0.52
CA ASP A 106 6.74 -1.34 0.32
C ASP A 106 5.54 -2.31 0.19
N GLU A 107 4.73 -2.12 -0.85
CA GLU A 107 3.60 -2.99 -1.19
C GLU A 107 3.90 -3.76 -2.47
N VAL A 108 3.68 -5.07 -2.48
CA VAL A 108 4.00 -5.97 -3.59
C VAL A 108 2.78 -6.85 -3.88
N LEU A 109 2.51 -7.09 -5.16
CA LEU A 109 1.50 -8.05 -5.61
C LEU A 109 2.14 -9.42 -5.83
N HIS A 110 1.40 -10.49 -5.51
CA HIS A 110 1.83 -11.83 -5.84
C HIS A 110 1.42 -12.16 -7.29
N GLU A 111 2.35 -12.69 -8.07
CA GLU A 111 2.15 -13.01 -9.48
C GLU A 111 0.98 -13.98 -9.73
N ALA A 112 0.74 -14.91 -8.80
CA ALA A 112 -0.38 -15.85 -8.88
C ALA A 112 -1.75 -15.18 -8.74
N GLU A 113 -1.83 -13.97 -8.18
CA GLU A 113 -3.09 -13.26 -7.94
C GLU A 113 -3.45 -12.23 -9.03
N LEU A 114 -2.53 -11.93 -9.94
CA LEU A 114 -2.77 -10.95 -11.02
C LEU A 114 -4.00 -11.30 -11.89
N PRO A 115 -4.25 -12.58 -12.25
CA PRO A 115 -5.46 -12.95 -12.98
C PRO A 115 -6.76 -12.64 -12.21
N ALA A 116 -6.78 -12.83 -10.89
CA ALA A 116 -7.93 -12.52 -10.05
C ALA A 116 -8.22 -11.02 -10.03
N ILE A 117 -7.17 -10.19 -9.92
CA ILE A 117 -7.28 -8.73 -9.98
C ILE A 117 -7.86 -8.28 -11.32
N ARG A 118 -7.33 -8.81 -12.43
CA ARG A 118 -7.84 -8.52 -13.78
C ARG A 118 -9.31 -8.88 -13.90
N ALA A 119 -9.70 -10.07 -13.46
CA ALA A 119 -11.08 -10.54 -13.48
C ALA A 119 -12.02 -9.65 -12.62
N ALA A 120 -11.55 -9.15 -11.48
CA ALA A 120 -12.33 -8.22 -10.65
C ALA A 120 -12.54 -6.88 -11.35
N VAL A 121 -11.52 -6.33 -12.00
CA VAL A 121 -11.63 -5.09 -12.80
C VAL A 121 -12.67 -5.26 -13.91
N ASP A 122 -12.55 -6.33 -14.70
CA ASP A 122 -13.45 -6.58 -15.84
C ASP A 122 -14.91 -6.80 -15.39
N ARG A 123 -15.10 -7.52 -14.26
CA ARG A 123 -16.42 -7.75 -13.65
C ARG A 123 -17.11 -6.46 -13.24
N HIS A 124 -16.35 -5.54 -12.64
CA HIS A 124 -16.94 -4.33 -12.07
C HIS A 124 -16.84 -3.10 -12.98
N HIS A 125 -16.13 -3.18 -14.11
CA HIS A 125 -15.96 -2.04 -15.01
C HIS A 125 -17.29 -1.44 -15.46
N GLY A 126 -18.24 -2.27 -15.86
CA GLY A 126 -19.58 -1.84 -16.31
C GLY A 126 -20.53 -1.41 -15.18
N ASN A 127 -20.15 -1.57 -13.90
CA ASN A 127 -21.00 -1.23 -12.76
C ASN A 127 -20.58 0.09 -12.10
N PRO A 128 -21.25 1.22 -12.36
CA PRO A 128 -20.86 2.53 -11.80
C PRO A 128 -21.05 2.64 -10.28
N ALA A 129 -21.77 1.71 -9.64
CA ALA A 129 -21.90 1.67 -8.19
C ALA A 129 -20.61 1.21 -7.50
N VAL A 130 -19.72 0.51 -8.22
CA VAL A 130 -18.41 0.12 -7.72
C VAL A 130 -17.38 1.17 -8.15
N GLU A 131 -16.91 1.96 -7.20
CA GLU A 131 -15.97 3.06 -7.40
C GLU A 131 -14.52 2.65 -7.18
N ALA A 132 -14.29 1.62 -6.34
CA ALA A 132 -12.96 1.14 -5.99
C ALA A 132 -12.94 -0.39 -5.79
N LEU A 133 -11.75 -0.98 -5.82
CA LEU A 133 -11.52 -2.37 -5.39
C LEU A 133 -10.67 -2.39 -4.12
N VAL A 134 -11.09 -3.24 -3.19
CA VAL A 134 -10.50 -3.45 -1.87
C VAL A 134 -9.66 -4.72 -1.90
N PHE A 135 -8.44 -4.61 -1.39
CA PHE A 135 -7.49 -5.71 -1.25
C PHE A 135 -7.37 -6.12 0.21
N GLU A 136 -7.16 -7.39 0.46
CA GLU A 136 -6.77 -7.89 1.78
C GLU A 136 -5.27 -7.61 2.01
N TYR A 137 -4.90 -7.36 3.26
CA TYR A 137 -3.51 -7.01 3.58
C TYR A 137 -2.81 -8.09 4.37
N LEU A 138 -1.63 -8.44 3.93
CA LEU A 138 -0.66 -9.24 4.65
C LEU A 138 0.43 -8.30 5.18
N HIS A 139 0.25 -7.80 6.40
CA HIS A 139 1.23 -6.91 7.03
C HIS A 139 2.34 -7.73 7.67
N PHE A 140 3.49 -7.82 7.03
CA PHE A 140 4.66 -8.46 7.62
C PHE A 140 5.28 -7.58 8.70
N TYR A 141 5.69 -8.20 9.83
CA TYR A 141 6.24 -7.48 10.96
C TYR A 141 7.45 -8.19 11.56
N GLY A 142 8.54 -7.46 11.74
CA GLY A 142 9.78 -7.91 12.38
C GLY A 142 10.60 -8.86 11.50
N SER A 143 9.97 -9.82 10.85
CA SER A 143 10.58 -10.66 9.82
C SER A 143 9.54 -11.08 8.78
N PRO A 144 9.95 -11.61 7.62
CA PRO A 144 9.03 -12.10 6.60
C PRO A 144 8.15 -13.28 7.06
N GLU A 145 8.49 -13.94 8.15
CA GLU A 145 7.75 -15.09 8.68
C GLU A 145 6.51 -14.71 9.50
N TRP A 146 6.35 -13.46 9.92
CA TRP A 146 5.31 -13.04 10.84
C TRP A 146 4.38 -12.00 10.25
N LEU A 147 3.07 -12.25 10.39
CA LEU A 147 2.01 -11.31 10.03
C LEU A 147 1.43 -10.65 11.27
N ALA A 148 1.29 -9.32 11.24
CA ALA A 148 0.56 -8.57 12.24
C ALA A 148 -0.95 -8.66 11.96
N VAL A 149 -1.72 -9.22 12.90
CA VAL A 149 -3.14 -9.56 12.71
C VAL A 149 -4.10 -8.87 13.68
N SER A 150 -3.59 -8.05 14.61
CA SER A 150 -4.47 -7.33 15.55
C SER A 150 -5.26 -6.20 14.85
N PRO A 151 -6.38 -5.73 15.43
CA PRO A 151 -7.15 -4.62 14.88
C PRO A 151 -6.42 -3.26 14.84
N ALA A 152 -5.17 -3.20 15.33
CA ALA A 152 -4.29 -2.05 15.12
C ALA A 152 -3.90 -1.86 13.65
N TRP A 153 -3.97 -2.93 12.87
CA TRP A 153 -3.62 -3.00 11.47
C TRP A 153 -4.90 -3.07 10.64
N TYR A 154 -5.04 -2.21 9.63
CA TYR A 154 -6.15 -2.33 8.70
C TYR A 154 -5.98 -3.63 7.90
N ARG A 155 -7.04 -4.45 7.85
CA ARG A 155 -7.00 -5.73 7.16
C ARG A 155 -7.30 -5.62 5.69
N ARG A 156 -7.92 -4.52 5.31
CA ARG A 156 -8.36 -4.25 3.94
C ARG A 156 -8.27 -2.78 3.64
N GLU A 157 -7.82 -2.43 2.43
CA GLU A 157 -7.82 -1.05 1.95
C GLU A 157 -8.04 -1.00 0.44
N CYS A 158 -8.61 0.11 -0.04
CA CYS A 158 -8.70 0.39 -1.46
C CYS A 158 -7.31 0.64 -2.03
N ARG A 159 -6.95 -0.08 -3.08
CA ARG A 159 -5.73 0.20 -3.85
C ARG A 159 -5.99 0.46 -5.33
N LEU A 160 -7.20 0.19 -5.79
CA LEU A 160 -7.62 0.45 -7.16
C LEU A 160 -8.91 1.26 -7.14
N ILE A 161 -8.94 2.40 -7.86
CA ILE A 161 -10.05 3.34 -7.90
C ILE A 161 -10.36 3.72 -9.36
N ARG A 162 -11.64 3.99 -9.67
CA ARG A 162 -12.00 4.56 -10.97
C ARG A 162 -11.31 5.90 -11.17
N ASN A 163 -10.61 6.05 -12.27
CA ASN A 163 -9.88 7.28 -12.57
C ASN A 163 -10.80 8.41 -13.09
N THR A 164 -12.03 8.07 -13.48
CA THR A 164 -13.00 9.00 -14.04
C THR A 164 -13.94 9.65 -13.03
N ILE A 165 -13.77 9.35 -11.73
CA ILE A 165 -14.59 9.93 -10.65
C ILE A 165 -13.81 11.01 -9.90
N ARG A 166 -14.54 11.91 -9.24
CA ARG A 166 -13.95 12.98 -8.42
C ARG A 166 -13.42 12.40 -7.10
N SER A 167 -12.20 11.95 -7.08
CA SER A 167 -11.53 11.42 -5.89
C SER A 167 -10.31 12.25 -5.53
N TYR A 168 -9.97 12.28 -4.24
CA TYR A 168 -8.72 12.84 -3.73
C TYR A 168 -8.27 12.06 -2.51
N ALA A 169 -6.99 12.13 -2.19
CA ALA A 169 -6.42 11.55 -0.98
C ALA A 169 -6.20 12.68 0.05
N PRO A 170 -6.73 12.57 1.29
CA PRO A 170 -6.46 13.54 2.36
C PRO A 170 -5.05 13.35 2.96
N ASP A 171 -4.51 12.17 2.83
CA ASP A 171 -3.14 11.75 3.19
C ASP A 171 -2.59 10.78 2.13
N GLY A 172 -1.49 10.09 2.41
CA GLY A 172 -0.92 9.11 1.48
C GLY A 172 -1.72 7.81 1.37
N GLN A 173 -2.59 7.49 2.33
CA GLN A 173 -3.12 6.15 2.51
C GLN A 173 -4.42 5.89 1.73
N PHE A 174 -5.49 6.64 1.98
CA PHE A 174 -6.82 6.33 1.48
C PHE A 174 -7.40 7.40 0.55
N TRP A 175 -8.57 7.14 -0.02
CA TRP A 175 -9.31 8.09 -0.87
C TRP A 175 -10.59 8.56 -0.24
N VAL A 176 -10.94 9.78 -0.61
CA VAL A 176 -12.26 10.38 -0.43
C VAL A 176 -12.85 10.64 -1.81
N VAL A 177 -14.09 10.22 -2.02
CA VAL A 177 -14.86 10.49 -3.24
C VAL A 177 -15.85 11.62 -2.96
N MET A 178 -15.92 12.57 -3.88
CA MET A 178 -16.87 13.69 -3.79
C MET A 178 -18.22 13.29 -4.36
N ASP A 179 -19.28 13.38 -3.56
CA ASP A 179 -20.65 13.18 -4.02
C ASP A 179 -21.15 14.33 -4.92
N ARG A 180 -22.39 14.22 -5.39
CA ARG A 180 -23.04 15.26 -6.21
C ARG A 180 -23.12 16.62 -5.52
N HIS A 181 -23.16 16.63 -4.17
CA HIS A 181 -23.22 17.84 -3.33
C HIS A 181 -21.85 18.35 -2.93
N ARG A 182 -20.76 17.79 -3.49
CA ARG A 182 -19.36 18.09 -3.16
C ARG A 182 -18.99 17.76 -1.71
N ARG A 183 -19.68 16.81 -1.08
CA ARG A 183 -19.33 16.27 0.22
C ARG A 183 -18.42 15.08 0.04
N GLY A 184 -17.36 15.01 0.84
CA GLY A 184 -16.45 13.89 0.85
C GLY A 184 -17.04 12.68 1.58
N ARG A 185 -16.84 11.49 1.03
CA ARG A 185 -17.19 10.20 1.63
C ARG A 185 -16.19 9.13 1.25
N HIS A 186 -16.17 8.03 1.96
CA HIS A 186 -15.41 6.86 1.54
C HIS A 186 -15.96 6.28 0.22
N PRO A 187 -15.08 5.68 -0.64
CA PRO A 187 -15.52 5.06 -1.88
C PRO A 187 -16.45 3.87 -1.63
N GLN A 188 -17.39 3.66 -2.53
CA GLN A 188 -18.16 2.43 -2.64
C GLN A 188 -17.30 1.39 -3.35
N ALA A 189 -17.09 0.24 -2.71
CA ALA A 189 -16.07 -0.69 -3.17
C ALA A 189 -16.55 -2.14 -3.21
N ALA A 190 -15.92 -2.93 -4.07
CA ALA A 190 -16.03 -4.39 -4.11
C ALA A 190 -14.68 -5.04 -3.75
N LEU A 191 -14.70 -6.31 -3.39
CA LEU A 191 -13.48 -7.06 -3.11
C LEU A 191 -12.73 -7.38 -4.41
N ALA A 192 -11.42 -7.17 -4.40
CA ALA A 192 -10.54 -7.55 -5.50
C ALA A 192 -10.30 -9.07 -5.57
N GLY A 193 -10.45 -9.79 -4.45
CA GLY A 193 -10.12 -11.21 -4.33
C GLY A 193 -8.61 -11.47 -4.41
N ALA A 194 -7.80 -10.53 -3.94
CA ALA A 194 -6.35 -10.58 -3.95
C ALA A 194 -5.76 -9.83 -2.73
N HIS A 195 -4.48 -10.06 -2.48
CA HIS A 195 -3.78 -9.50 -1.33
C HIS A 195 -2.75 -8.43 -1.74
N ILE A 196 -2.49 -7.53 -0.81
CA ILE A 196 -1.30 -6.67 -0.80
C ILE A 196 -0.31 -7.26 0.20
N TYR A 197 0.87 -7.63 -0.28
CA TYR A 197 1.99 -8.07 0.55
C TYR A 197 2.76 -6.83 1.01
N HIS A 198 2.53 -6.42 2.26
CA HIS A 198 3.05 -5.16 2.79
C HIS A 198 4.28 -5.39 3.68
N TYR A 199 5.44 -4.97 3.20
CA TYR A 199 6.76 -5.14 3.84
C TYR A 199 7.20 -3.90 4.64
N GLY A 200 6.28 -3.05 5.02
CA GLY A 200 6.54 -1.78 5.69
C GLY A 200 7.25 -1.87 7.04
N HIS A 201 7.19 -3.05 7.70
CA HIS A 201 7.71 -3.29 9.04
C HIS A 201 8.61 -4.53 9.15
N VAL A 202 9.36 -4.85 8.09
CA VAL A 202 10.34 -5.96 8.07
C VAL A 202 11.70 -5.54 7.52
N ARG A 203 11.97 -4.25 7.48
CA ARG A 203 13.28 -3.72 7.05
C ARG A 203 14.31 -3.90 8.15
N ARG A 204 15.59 -3.96 7.78
CA ARG A 204 16.67 -3.86 8.75
C ARG A 204 16.45 -2.66 9.68
N LEU A 205 16.91 -2.78 10.93
CA LEU A 205 16.66 -1.77 11.96
C LEU A 205 17.20 -0.37 11.60
N ASP A 206 18.32 -0.28 10.88
CA ASP A 206 18.89 0.99 10.42
C ASP A 206 17.96 1.71 9.43
N TYR A 207 17.42 1.00 8.44
CA TYR A 207 16.41 1.54 7.52
C TYR A 207 15.10 1.91 8.22
N MET A 208 14.69 1.08 9.18
CA MET A 208 13.46 1.36 9.93
C MET A 208 13.62 2.59 10.82
N GLN A 209 14.80 2.80 11.45
CA GLN A 209 15.09 4.02 12.18
C GLN A 209 15.05 5.25 11.25
N ALA A 210 15.69 5.17 10.09
CA ALA A 210 15.68 6.26 9.10
C ALA A 210 14.25 6.59 8.63
N LYS A 211 13.39 5.58 8.44
CA LYS A 211 11.96 5.77 8.13
C LYS A 211 11.25 6.49 9.28
N MET A 212 11.45 6.06 10.53
CA MET A 212 10.81 6.68 11.69
C MET A 212 11.25 8.14 11.87
N ASP A 213 12.53 8.43 11.68
CA ASP A 213 13.08 9.79 11.73
C ASP A 213 12.45 10.68 10.64
N GLN A 214 12.25 10.15 9.44
CA GLN A 214 11.60 10.88 8.34
C GLN A 214 10.12 11.12 8.62
N VAL A 215 9.39 10.10 9.05
CA VAL A 215 7.94 10.15 9.29
C VAL A 215 7.61 11.06 10.48
N SER A 216 8.42 11.02 11.55
CA SER A 216 8.20 11.83 12.76
C SER A 216 8.14 13.34 12.48
N LYS A 217 8.81 13.82 11.43
CA LYS A 217 8.75 15.23 11.00
C LYS A 217 7.34 15.68 10.66
N TYR A 218 6.49 14.75 10.20
CA TYR A 218 5.13 15.04 9.75
C TYR A 218 4.07 14.84 10.85
N TRP A 219 4.42 14.14 11.94
CA TRP A 219 3.49 13.85 13.06
C TRP A 219 3.92 14.46 14.39
N SER A 220 4.90 15.37 14.40
CA SER A 220 5.28 16.21 15.55
C SER A 220 5.62 15.44 16.83
N HIS A 221 6.23 14.26 16.74
CA HIS A 221 6.74 13.52 17.88
C HIS A 221 8.17 13.06 17.62
N GLN A 222 8.95 12.98 18.69
CA GLN A 222 10.30 12.44 18.59
C GLN A 222 10.22 10.93 18.31
N PRO A 223 10.95 10.44 17.31
CA PRO A 223 10.96 9.01 17.03
C PRO A 223 11.66 8.28 18.19
N PRO A 224 11.06 7.20 18.71
CA PRO A 224 11.74 6.34 19.66
C PRO A 224 12.90 5.61 18.95
N LYS A 225 13.89 5.17 19.72
CA LYS A 225 14.87 4.23 19.18
C LYS A 225 14.14 2.99 18.67
N MET A 226 14.37 2.66 17.40
CA MET A 226 13.64 1.57 16.77
C MET A 226 14.07 0.21 17.31
N ALA A 227 13.08 -0.59 17.67
CA ALA A 227 13.20 -2.02 17.95
C ALA A 227 11.89 -2.68 17.53
N TYR A 228 11.97 -3.84 16.93
CA TYR A 228 10.78 -4.64 16.67
C TYR A 228 10.31 -5.26 17.98
N SER A 229 9.16 -4.80 18.46
CA SER A 229 8.56 -5.26 19.71
C SER A 229 7.05 -5.11 19.62
N ILE A 230 6.32 -6.20 19.80
CA ILE A 230 4.86 -6.27 19.66
C ILE A 230 4.33 -7.43 20.50
N ASP A 231 3.09 -7.32 20.95
CA ASP A 231 2.35 -8.41 21.58
C ASP A 231 2.40 -9.70 20.71
N PRO A 232 2.98 -10.82 21.19
CA PRO A 232 3.01 -12.07 20.43
C PRO A 232 1.64 -12.56 19.97
N GLN A 233 0.57 -12.27 20.72
CA GLN A 233 -0.80 -12.64 20.32
C GLN A 233 -1.32 -11.80 19.15
N ALA A 234 -0.69 -10.67 18.85
CA ALA A 234 -0.99 -9.87 17.67
C ALA A 234 -0.31 -10.38 16.41
N LEU A 235 0.45 -11.47 16.49
CA LEU A 235 1.19 -12.07 15.38
C LEU A 235 0.61 -13.44 15.01
N ARG A 236 0.76 -13.78 13.73
CA ARG A 236 0.51 -15.12 13.17
C ARG A 236 1.66 -15.48 12.25
N ARG A 237 2.09 -16.74 12.27
CA ARG A 237 3.09 -17.22 11.31
C ARG A 237 2.51 -17.18 9.90
N PHE A 238 3.32 -16.74 8.94
CA PHE A 238 2.98 -16.77 7.53
C PHE A 238 3.28 -18.18 6.96
N GLU A 239 2.32 -18.76 6.27
CA GLU A 239 2.41 -20.12 5.72
C GLU A 239 2.33 -20.13 4.18
N GLY A 240 2.28 -18.94 3.56
CA GLY A 240 2.22 -18.80 2.10
C GLY A 240 3.60 -18.68 1.45
N THR A 241 3.58 -18.28 0.19
CA THR A 241 4.78 -17.93 -0.58
C THR A 241 4.89 -16.42 -0.73
N HIS A 242 6.10 -15.90 -0.73
CA HIS A 242 6.35 -14.50 -1.08
C HIS A 242 6.39 -14.34 -2.60
N PRO A 243 5.98 -13.16 -3.14
CA PRO A 243 6.15 -12.85 -4.55
C PRO A 243 7.59 -13.03 -5.01
N ALA A 244 7.80 -13.65 -6.16
CA ALA A 244 9.15 -13.94 -6.66
C ALA A 244 10.01 -12.68 -6.83
N CYS A 245 9.39 -11.55 -7.22
CA CYS A 245 10.10 -10.30 -7.48
C CYS A 245 10.69 -9.65 -6.22
N VAL A 246 10.29 -10.04 -5.00
CA VAL A 246 10.81 -9.48 -3.74
C VAL A 246 11.92 -10.32 -3.11
N ALA A 247 12.24 -11.49 -3.70
CA ALA A 247 13.17 -12.47 -3.11
C ALA A 247 14.56 -11.89 -2.79
N ASP A 248 15.13 -11.11 -3.72
CA ASP A 248 16.44 -10.49 -3.55
C ASP A 248 16.44 -9.47 -2.40
N TRP A 249 15.41 -8.63 -2.33
CA TRP A 249 15.26 -7.68 -1.23
C TRP A 249 15.07 -8.39 0.12
N LEU A 250 14.31 -9.48 0.17
CA LEU A 250 14.12 -10.28 1.39
C LEU A 250 15.44 -10.89 1.88
N ALA A 251 16.33 -11.27 0.95
CA ALA A 251 17.62 -11.86 1.30
C ALA A 251 18.63 -10.83 1.84
N HIS A 252 18.56 -9.56 1.43
CA HIS A 252 19.61 -8.58 1.71
C HIS A 252 19.18 -7.40 2.61
N ASP A 253 17.92 -6.98 2.53
CA ASP A 253 17.43 -5.74 3.15
C ASP A 253 16.35 -5.96 4.21
N ALA A 254 15.77 -7.18 4.27
CA ALA A 254 14.81 -7.52 5.30
C ALA A 254 15.49 -7.87 6.64
N GLU A 255 14.79 -7.59 7.74
CA GLU A 255 15.15 -8.11 9.06
C GLU A 255 14.74 -9.59 9.14
N THR A 256 15.63 -10.44 9.59
CA THR A 256 15.39 -11.89 9.68
C THR A 256 15.59 -12.47 11.08
N ALA A 257 16.19 -11.71 11.98
CA ALA A 257 16.52 -12.16 13.33
C ALA A 257 15.36 -12.00 14.34
N PHE A 258 14.24 -11.36 13.93
CA PHE A 258 13.11 -11.13 14.82
C PHE A 258 12.40 -12.44 15.20
N THR A 259 12.21 -12.63 16.51
CA THR A 259 11.34 -13.64 17.07
C THR A 259 10.38 -12.99 18.07
N PRO A 260 9.09 -13.40 18.13
CA PRO A 260 8.16 -12.88 19.12
C PRO A 260 8.64 -13.19 20.54
N ASP A 261 8.71 -12.17 21.41
CA ASP A 261 9.09 -12.33 22.82
C ASP A 261 7.87 -12.69 23.67
N PRO A 262 7.79 -13.91 24.25
CA PRO A 262 6.70 -14.30 25.15
C PRO A 262 6.59 -13.42 26.40
N ALA A 263 7.70 -12.80 26.82
CA ALA A 263 7.77 -11.93 27.99
C ALA A 263 7.48 -10.44 27.67
N HIS A 264 7.08 -10.13 26.42
CA HIS A 264 6.80 -8.76 25.98
C HIS A 264 5.86 -8.00 26.93
N PRO A 265 6.29 -6.86 27.51
CA PRO A 265 5.46 -6.06 28.41
C PRO A 265 4.39 -5.31 27.62
N LEU A 266 3.13 -5.70 27.83
CA LEU A 266 2.00 -5.10 27.11
C LEU A 266 1.83 -3.62 27.40
N THR A 267 1.78 -2.82 26.36
CA THR A 267 1.36 -1.41 26.44
C THR A 267 -0.15 -1.30 26.71
N ARG A 268 -0.61 -0.10 27.10
CA ARG A 268 -2.06 0.18 27.23
C ARG A 268 -2.82 -0.05 25.92
N ARG A 269 -2.19 0.30 24.80
CA ARG A 269 -2.77 0.13 23.45
C ARG A 269 -2.93 -1.35 23.08
N GLU A 270 -1.92 -2.16 23.33
CA GLU A 270 -1.97 -3.59 23.07
C GLU A 270 -3.00 -4.32 23.94
N ARG A 271 -3.11 -3.97 25.22
CA ARG A 271 -4.20 -4.49 26.07
C ARG A 271 -5.60 -4.19 25.51
N LYS A 272 -5.80 -2.99 24.96
CA LYS A 272 -7.05 -2.64 24.26
C LYS A 272 -7.26 -3.53 23.04
N HIS A 273 -6.22 -3.75 22.22
CA HIS A 273 -6.32 -4.57 21.01
C HIS A 273 -6.51 -6.06 21.33
N ARG A 274 -5.93 -6.60 22.41
CA ARG A 274 -6.26 -7.96 22.87
C ARG A 274 -7.75 -8.14 23.15
N LYS A 275 -8.37 -7.19 23.86
CA LYS A 275 -9.81 -7.22 24.11
C LYS A 275 -10.62 -7.17 22.80
N ALA A 276 -10.21 -6.32 21.89
CA ALA A 276 -10.85 -6.26 20.58
C ALA A 276 -10.73 -7.57 19.79
N MET A 277 -9.57 -8.24 19.79
CA MET A 277 -9.38 -9.53 19.16
C MET A 277 -10.29 -10.61 19.74
N VAL A 278 -10.53 -10.60 21.07
CA VAL A 278 -11.49 -11.52 21.71
C VAL A 278 -12.91 -11.27 21.21
N LEU A 279 -13.34 -9.99 21.11
CA LEU A 279 -14.65 -9.64 20.58
C LEU A 279 -14.80 -10.03 19.11
N GLU A 280 -13.78 -9.80 18.29
CA GLU A 280 -13.77 -10.22 16.89
C GLU A 280 -13.95 -11.74 16.76
N ARG A 281 -13.23 -12.52 17.58
CA ARG A 281 -13.32 -13.98 17.57
C ARG A 281 -14.71 -14.49 17.99
N TRP A 282 -15.33 -13.85 18.98
CA TRP A 282 -16.63 -14.30 19.50
C TRP A 282 -17.81 -13.89 18.63
N PHE A 283 -17.73 -12.72 18.01
CA PHE A 283 -18.86 -12.14 17.27
C PHE A 283 -18.66 -12.11 15.76
N GLY A 284 -17.53 -12.63 15.24
CA GLY A 284 -17.24 -12.59 13.80
C GLY A 284 -17.08 -11.18 13.25
N LEU A 285 -16.71 -10.21 14.09
CA LEU A 285 -16.58 -8.82 13.71
C LEU A 285 -15.18 -8.54 13.14
N ASP A 286 -15.07 -7.47 12.35
CA ASP A 286 -13.81 -6.86 11.98
C ASP A 286 -13.77 -5.44 12.54
N LEU A 287 -12.99 -5.22 13.58
CA LEU A 287 -12.83 -3.96 14.30
C LEU A 287 -11.64 -3.12 13.79
N SER A 288 -10.99 -3.55 12.72
CA SER A 288 -9.95 -2.76 12.07
C SER A 288 -10.53 -1.51 11.37
N HIS A 289 -9.68 -0.52 11.14
CA HIS A 289 -10.09 0.68 10.40
C HIS A 289 -10.47 0.34 8.96
N LYS A 290 -11.50 1.02 8.46
CA LYS A 290 -12.03 0.88 7.09
C LYS A 290 -12.24 2.24 6.47
N HIS A 291 -11.67 2.47 5.30
CA HIS A 291 -11.83 3.70 4.54
C HIS A 291 -12.63 3.45 3.25
N TYR A 292 -13.58 2.53 3.30
CA TYR A 292 -14.46 2.14 2.19
C TYR A 292 -15.81 1.67 2.71
N LYS A 293 -16.79 1.60 1.80
CA LYS A 293 -18.08 0.96 2.02
C LYS A 293 -18.25 -0.16 1.00
N LEU A 294 -18.39 -1.40 1.45
CA LEU A 294 -18.68 -2.52 0.55
C LEU A 294 -20.11 -2.39 -0.02
N VAL A 295 -20.27 -2.62 -1.33
CA VAL A 295 -21.54 -2.48 -2.05
C VAL A 295 -21.92 -3.73 -2.86
N ALA A 296 -21.08 -4.76 -2.89
CA ALA A 296 -21.37 -6.05 -3.52
C ALA A 296 -20.46 -7.13 -2.95
#